data_f60d1b16af3726c654c360cbe67a64a0
#
_entry.id   f60d1b16af3726c654c360cbe67a64a0
#
_cell.length_a   1.000
_cell.length_b   1.000
_cell.length_c   1.000
_cell.angle_alpha   90.00
_cell.angle_beta   90.00
_cell.angle_gamma   90.00
#
_symmetry.space_group_name_H-M   'P 1'
#
loop_
_entity.id
_entity.type
_entity.pdbx_description
1 polymer ?
#
loop_
_entity_poly.entity_id
_entity_poly.type
_entity_poly.pdbx_seq_one_letter_code
_entity_poly.pdbx_strand_id
1 'polypeptide(L)'
;MLKACWKYFLYILEHKLNVLVECWKEGLYIQGIIHDWSKFSPKEFFPYAKKFYYTGEKSADDELKWKYAWLHHQHKNKHHCEYWVVDPNNKQALPMPRKHLIEMVCDWRSFSRKWGKKVKNSTLDLTDKIVLHPDTKIELEIIMRNKRKADAKEIS
;
A
#
# COMPACT_ATOMS: atom_id res chain seq x y z
N MET A 1 -14.92 -11.76 -17.49
CA MET A 1 -14.47 -10.43 -17.05
C MET A 1 -15.34 -9.80 -15.97
N LEU A 2 -16.67 -9.74 -16.12
CA LEU A 2 -17.58 -9.16 -15.11
C LEU A 2 -17.39 -9.73 -13.70
N LYS A 3 -17.30 -11.05 -13.55
CA LYS A 3 -17.04 -11.71 -12.25
C LYS A 3 -15.70 -11.29 -11.63
N ALA A 4 -14.67 -11.07 -12.44
CA ALA A 4 -13.37 -10.58 -11.97
C ALA A 4 -13.45 -9.13 -11.48
N CYS A 5 -14.15 -8.25 -12.23
CA CYS A 5 -14.40 -6.89 -11.83
C CYS A 5 -15.17 -6.78 -10.51
N TRP A 6 -16.22 -7.62 -10.34
CA TRP A 6 -17.00 -7.66 -9.11
C TRP A 6 -16.15 -8.09 -7.89
N LYS A 7 -15.37 -9.18 -8.05
CA LYS A 7 -14.46 -9.63 -6.98
C LYS A 7 -13.42 -8.58 -6.61
N TYR A 8 -12.85 -7.91 -7.61
CA TYR A 8 -11.87 -6.85 -7.37
C TYR A 8 -12.51 -5.64 -6.71
N PHE A 9 -13.71 -5.24 -7.12
CA PHE A 9 -14.46 -4.16 -6.47
C PHE A 9 -14.69 -4.42 -4.99
N LEU A 10 -15.15 -5.61 -4.63
CA LEU A 10 -15.35 -6.02 -3.23
C LEU A 10 -14.03 -5.99 -2.45
N TYR A 11 -12.94 -6.46 -3.08
CA TYR A 11 -11.59 -6.38 -2.48
C TYR A 11 -11.16 -4.95 -2.20
N ILE A 12 -11.36 -4.02 -3.15
CA ILE A 12 -11.01 -2.61 -2.93
C ILE A 12 -11.79 -2.03 -1.75
N LEU A 13 -13.10 -2.28 -1.67
CA LEU A 13 -13.93 -1.79 -0.57
C LEU A 13 -13.44 -2.34 0.78
N GLU A 14 -13.19 -3.64 0.88
CA GLU A 14 -12.66 -4.26 2.09
C GLU A 14 -11.31 -3.66 2.48
N HIS A 15 -10.39 -3.52 1.52
CA HIS A 15 -9.07 -2.94 1.75
C HIS A 15 -9.18 -1.49 2.24
N LYS A 16 -9.99 -0.66 1.56
CA LYS A 16 -10.21 0.73 1.99
C LYS A 16 -10.77 0.83 3.40
N LEU A 17 -11.72 -0.02 3.79
CA LEU A 17 -12.25 -0.05 5.14
C LEU A 17 -11.16 -0.42 6.15
N ASN A 18 -10.33 -1.40 5.85
CA ASN A 18 -9.23 -1.79 6.73
C ASN A 18 -8.19 -0.66 6.89
N VAL A 19 -7.82 0.02 5.80
CA VAL A 19 -6.90 1.17 5.86
C VAL A 19 -7.55 2.34 6.59
N LEU A 20 -8.83 2.64 6.33
CA LEU A 20 -9.57 3.68 7.04
C LEU A 20 -9.51 3.48 8.56
N VAL A 21 -9.74 2.26 9.04
CA VAL A 21 -9.66 1.93 10.48
C VAL A 21 -8.25 2.17 11.03
N GLU A 22 -7.19 1.77 10.31
CA GLU A 22 -5.82 2.01 10.76
C GLU A 22 -5.46 3.50 10.73
N CYS A 23 -5.86 4.24 9.69
CA CYS A 23 -5.67 5.69 9.59
C CYS A 23 -6.46 6.45 10.66
N TRP A 24 -7.67 6.00 11.01
CA TRP A 24 -8.48 6.59 12.06
C TRP A 24 -7.79 6.57 13.42
N LYS A 25 -7.15 5.46 13.76
CA LYS A 25 -6.34 5.32 14.99
C LYS A 25 -5.17 6.30 15.06
N GLU A 26 -4.70 6.76 13.91
CA GLU A 26 -3.58 7.71 13.78
C GLU A 26 -4.04 9.18 13.60
N GLY A 27 -5.36 9.44 13.63
CA GLY A 27 -5.91 10.77 13.36
C GLY A 27 -5.86 11.20 11.89
N LEU A 28 -5.56 10.30 10.96
CA LEU A 28 -5.46 10.55 9.52
C LEU A 28 -6.80 10.28 8.81
N TYR A 29 -7.86 10.96 9.24
CA TYR A 29 -9.23 10.72 8.76
C TYR A 29 -9.38 10.92 7.25
N ILE A 30 -8.89 12.05 6.73
CA ILE A 30 -9.01 12.40 5.30
C ILE A 30 -8.19 11.41 4.47
N GLN A 31 -6.94 11.10 4.86
CA GLN A 31 -6.10 10.14 4.16
C GLN A 31 -6.77 8.76 4.09
N GLY A 32 -7.35 8.29 5.19
CA GLY A 32 -8.07 7.02 5.19
C GLY A 32 -9.27 6.98 4.23
N ILE A 33 -10.00 8.10 4.11
CA ILE A 33 -11.13 8.20 3.18
C ILE A 33 -10.66 8.21 1.73
N ILE A 34 -9.62 9.00 1.41
CA ILE A 34 -9.13 9.17 0.03
C ILE A 34 -8.10 8.13 -0.39
N HIS A 35 -7.63 7.29 0.55
CA HIS A 35 -6.64 6.25 0.29
C HIS A 35 -7.01 5.42 -0.94
N ASP A 36 -6.05 5.26 -1.85
CA ASP A 36 -6.21 4.42 -3.05
C ASP A 36 -7.44 4.73 -3.92
N TRP A 37 -7.94 5.97 -3.89
CA TRP A 37 -9.06 6.36 -4.72
C TRP A 37 -8.79 6.13 -6.21
N SER A 38 -7.52 6.19 -6.62
CA SER A 38 -7.06 5.95 -7.99
C SER A 38 -7.42 4.55 -8.49
N LYS A 39 -7.55 3.55 -7.61
CA LYS A 39 -7.95 2.17 -7.94
C LYS A 39 -9.33 2.04 -8.57
N PHE A 40 -10.20 3.05 -8.39
CA PHE A 40 -11.49 3.10 -9.06
C PHE A 40 -11.42 3.67 -10.47
N SER A 41 -10.29 4.26 -10.87
CA SER A 41 -10.11 4.75 -12.23
C SER A 41 -10.04 3.58 -13.23
N PRO A 42 -10.57 3.73 -14.45
CA PRO A 42 -10.47 2.70 -15.48
C PRO A 42 -9.02 2.26 -15.77
N LYS A 43 -8.05 3.18 -15.61
CA LYS A 43 -6.62 2.93 -15.83
C LYS A 43 -6.05 1.88 -14.87
N GLU A 44 -6.56 1.81 -13.64
CA GLU A 44 -6.13 0.86 -12.63
C GLU A 44 -7.14 -0.29 -12.49
N PHE A 45 -8.43 0.00 -12.42
CA PHE A 45 -9.46 -0.96 -12.08
C PHE A 45 -9.46 -2.20 -12.98
N PHE A 46 -9.53 -2.03 -14.29
CA PHE A 46 -9.65 -3.16 -15.21
C PHE A 46 -8.36 -3.99 -15.32
N PRO A 47 -7.16 -3.39 -15.43
CA PRO A 47 -5.93 -4.16 -15.42
C PRO A 47 -5.73 -4.97 -14.13
N TYR A 48 -6.02 -4.40 -12.97
CA TYR A 48 -5.93 -5.12 -11.70
C TYR A 48 -6.96 -6.23 -11.59
N ALA A 49 -8.23 -5.97 -11.95
CA ALA A 49 -9.26 -6.99 -11.96
C ALA A 49 -8.87 -8.18 -12.86
N LYS A 50 -8.31 -7.89 -14.04
CA LYS A 50 -7.84 -8.92 -14.97
C LYS A 50 -6.62 -9.66 -14.43
N LYS A 51 -5.65 -8.95 -13.86
CA LYS A 51 -4.42 -9.55 -13.30
C LYS A 51 -4.70 -10.53 -12.19
N PHE A 52 -5.55 -10.15 -11.21
CA PHE A 52 -5.66 -10.89 -9.95
C PHE A 52 -6.91 -11.77 -9.85
N TYR A 53 -7.97 -11.48 -10.61
CA TYR A 53 -9.26 -12.16 -10.45
C TYR A 53 -9.80 -12.83 -11.71
N TYR A 54 -9.20 -12.57 -12.88
CA TYR A 54 -9.60 -13.26 -14.10
C TYR A 54 -8.91 -14.62 -14.20
N THR A 55 -9.69 -15.67 -14.45
CA THR A 55 -9.23 -17.06 -14.47
C THR A 55 -8.96 -17.59 -15.88
N GLY A 56 -9.33 -16.82 -16.93
CA GLY A 56 -9.03 -17.19 -18.33
C GLY A 56 -7.60 -16.82 -18.72
N GLU A 57 -7.25 -17.08 -19.97
CA GLU A 57 -5.94 -16.73 -20.51
C GLU A 57 -5.67 -15.23 -20.46
N LYS A 58 -4.43 -14.88 -20.13
CA LYS A 58 -3.91 -13.53 -20.09
C LYS A 58 -2.82 -13.39 -21.13
N SER A 59 -2.94 -12.37 -21.96
CA SER A 59 -1.94 -12.07 -22.99
C SER A 59 -0.74 -11.29 -22.41
N ALA A 60 0.34 -11.19 -23.19
CA ALA A 60 1.44 -10.31 -22.85
C ALA A 60 1.02 -8.83 -22.76
N ASP A 61 0.04 -8.41 -23.55
CA ASP A 61 -0.54 -7.07 -23.49
C ASP A 61 -1.29 -6.82 -22.19
N ASP A 62 -1.99 -7.82 -21.64
CA ASP A 62 -2.65 -7.73 -20.33
C ASP A 62 -1.64 -7.54 -19.20
N GLU A 63 -0.52 -8.26 -19.27
CA GLU A 63 0.59 -8.11 -18.32
C GLU A 63 1.22 -6.72 -18.42
N LEU A 64 1.39 -6.20 -19.62
CA LEU A 64 1.91 -4.86 -19.85
C LEU A 64 0.95 -3.79 -19.31
N LYS A 65 -0.35 -3.92 -19.58
CA LYS A 65 -1.39 -3.03 -19.04
C LYS A 65 -1.39 -3.00 -17.52
N TRP A 66 -1.22 -4.16 -16.88
CA TRP A 66 -1.10 -4.21 -15.42
C TRP A 66 0.15 -3.49 -14.92
N LYS A 67 1.32 -3.65 -15.57
CA LYS A 67 2.54 -2.93 -15.19
C LYS A 67 2.37 -1.42 -15.28
N TYR A 68 1.71 -0.91 -16.33
CA TYR A 68 1.39 0.51 -16.43
C TYR A 68 0.40 0.97 -15.36
N ALA A 69 -0.59 0.15 -15.04
CA ALA A 69 -1.54 0.46 -13.96
C ALA A 69 -0.84 0.51 -12.60
N TRP A 70 0.10 -0.41 -12.33
CA TRP A 70 0.92 -0.41 -11.12
C TRP A 70 1.82 0.83 -11.05
N LEU A 71 2.51 1.18 -12.13
CA LEU A 71 3.32 2.40 -12.20
C LEU A 71 2.48 3.66 -11.97
N HIS A 72 1.31 3.75 -12.61
CA HIS A 72 0.36 4.85 -12.39
C HIS A 72 -0.06 4.93 -10.92
N HIS A 73 -0.37 3.79 -10.30
CA HIS A 73 -0.76 3.71 -8.90
C HIS A 73 0.33 4.24 -7.97
N GLN A 74 1.58 3.78 -8.13
CA GLN A 74 2.72 4.23 -7.34
C GLN A 74 2.95 5.75 -7.46
N HIS A 75 2.86 6.30 -8.68
CA HIS A 75 3.11 7.72 -8.94
C HIS A 75 1.89 8.62 -8.67
N LYS A 76 0.71 8.05 -8.46
CA LYS A 76 -0.50 8.81 -8.10
C LYS A 76 -0.68 8.92 -6.58
N ASN A 77 -0.24 7.93 -5.83
CA ASN A 77 -0.50 7.80 -4.41
C ASN A 77 0.77 8.06 -3.58
N LYS A 78 0.77 9.16 -2.83
CA LYS A 78 1.95 9.65 -2.09
C LYS A 78 2.36 8.79 -0.89
N HIS A 79 1.55 7.83 -0.49
CA HIS A 79 1.91 6.85 0.53
C HIS A 79 2.82 5.73 -0.02
N HIS A 80 3.01 5.63 -1.33
CA HIS A 80 4.01 4.75 -1.94
C HIS A 80 5.40 5.38 -1.88
N CYS A 81 6.40 4.63 -1.43
CA CYS A 81 7.78 5.11 -1.35
C CYS A 81 8.35 5.43 -2.74
N GLU A 82 7.93 4.71 -3.78
CA GLU A 82 8.33 4.91 -5.16
C GLU A 82 7.97 6.30 -5.71
N TYR A 83 6.90 6.92 -5.19
CA TYR A 83 6.53 8.30 -5.52
C TYR A 83 7.67 9.30 -5.23
N TRP A 84 8.49 9.00 -4.22
CA TRP A 84 9.54 9.89 -3.71
C TRP A 84 10.93 9.56 -4.26
N VAL A 85 11.07 8.48 -5.04
CA VAL A 85 12.35 8.08 -5.63
C VAL A 85 12.70 8.99 -6.79
N VAL A 86 13.88 9.63 -6.72
CA VAL A 86 14.41 10.53 -7.75
C VAL A 86 15.38 9.78 -8.67
N ASP A 87 16.26 8.97 -8.07
CA ASP A 87 17.21 8.14 -8.80
C ASP A 87 17.27 6.74 -8.15
N PRO A 88 16.65 5.73 -8.80
CA PRO A 88 16.66 4.38 -8.27
C PRO A 88 18.05 3.73 -8.30
N ASN A 89 18.93 4.09 -9.26
CA ASN A 89 20.26 3.50 -9.40
C ASN A 89 21.17 3.92 -8.24
N ASN A 90 21.10 5.18 -7.83
CA ASN A 90 21.85 5.72 -6.70
C ASN A 90 21.05 5.67 -5.39
N LYS A 91 19.90 5.03 -5.37
CA LYS A 91 19.00 4.93 -4.20
C LYS A 91 18.65 6.31 -3.60
N GLN A 92 18.49 7.31 -4.48
CA GLN A 92 18.12 8.66 -4.08
C GLN A 92 16.60 8.80 -3.97
N ALA A 93 16.12 9.27 -2.82
CA ALA A 93 14.73 9.61 -2.59
C ALA A 93 14.62 10.95 -1.85
N LEU A 94 13.49 11.65 -2.05
CA LEU A 94 13.14 12.83 -1.28
C LEU A 94 12.55 12.43 0.09
N PRO A 95 12.64 13.29 1.11
CA PRO A 95 11.98 13.07 2.39
C PRO A 95 10.47 12.92 2.20
N MET A 96 9.92 11.80 2.66
CA MET A 96 8.47 11.58 2.64
C MET A 96 7.82 12.34 3.80
N PRO A 97 6.84 13.23 3.56
CA PRO A 97 6.12 13.91 4.63
C PRO A 97 5.46 12.90 5.58
N ARG A 98 5.57 13.15 6.89
CA ARG A 98 5.12 12.25 7.97
C ARG A 98 3.71 11.68 7.77
N LYS A 99 2.75 12.49 7.30
CA LYS A 99 1.39 12.03 7.06
C LYS A 99 1.30 10.89 6.04
N HIS A 100 2.12 10.93 4.98
CA HIS A 100 2.17 9.89 3.95
C HIS A 100 2.94 8.66 4.43
N LEU A 101 3.96 8.87 5.25
CA LEU A 101 4.69 7.78 5.89
C LEU A 101 3.78 6.99 6.86
N ILE A 102 2.97 7.67 7.67
CA ILE A 102 2.01 7.02 8.55
C ILE A 102 0.92 6.31 7.72
N GLU A 103 0.42 6.93 6.65
CA GLU A 103 -0.54 6.32 5.73
C GLU A 103 0.02 5.03 5.12
N MET A 104 1.29 5.01 4.68
CA MET A 104 1.99 3.81 4.20
C MET A 104 2.00 2.70 5.26
N VAL A 105 2.31 3.05 6.51
CA VAL A 105 2.29 2.08 7.62
C VAL A 105 0.87 1.56 7.88
N CYS A 106 -0.14 2.42 7.81
CA CYS A 106 -1.56 2.02 7.95
C CYS A 106 -1.97 1.06 6.84
N ASP A 107 -1.56 1.32 5.60
CA ASP A 107 -1.77 0.42 4.47
C ASP A 107 -1.15 -0.95 4.74
N TRP A 108 0.12 -1.02 5.10
CA TRP A 108 0.78 -2.29 5.44
C TRP A 108 0.09 -3.02 6.59
N ARG A 109 -0.37 -2.31 7.64
CA ARG A 109 -1.09 -2.93 8.76
C ARG A 109 -2.47 -3.44 8.38
N SER A 110 -3.11 -2.83 7.39
CA SER A 110 -4.41 -3.27 6.87
C SER A 110 -4.38 -4.73 6.38
N PHE A 111 -3.27 -5.14 5.79
CA PHE A 111 -3.05 -6.54 5.37
C PHE A 111 -2.97 -7.51 6.55
N SER A 112 -2.42 -7.07 7.68
CA SER A 112 -2.37 -7.91 8.90
C SER A 112 -3.77 -8.22 9.45
N ARG A 113 -4.73 -7.33 9.25
CA ARG A 113 -6.15 -7.56 9.62
C ARG A 113 -6.77 -8.68 8.79
N LYS A 114 -6.42 -8.76 7.51
CA LYS A 114 -6.97 -9.75 6.56
C LYS A 114 -6.28 -11.11 6.66
N TRP A 115 -4.97 -11.14 6.79
CA TRP A 115 -4.16 -12.38 6.71
C TRP A 115 -3.46 -12.78 8.01
N GLY A 116 -3.69 -12.06 9.11
CA GLY A 116 -3.19 -12.42 10.43
C GLY A 116 -1.70 -12.15 10.65
N LYS A 117 -1.15 -12.71 11.73
CA LYS A 117 0.20 -12.42 12.24
C LYS A 117 1.35 -12.66 11.25
N LYS A 118 1.18 -13.50 10.23
CA LYS A 118 2.23 -13.79 9.22
C LYS A 118 2.67 -12.56 8.44
N VAL A 119 1.78 -11.57 8.23
CA VAL A 119 2.11 -10.34 7.50
C VAL A 119 2.86 -9.34 8.36
N LYS A 120 2.68 -9.36 9.70
CA LYS A 120 3.38 -8.45 10.62
C LYS A 120 4.91 -8.58 10.55
N ASN A 121 5.44 -9.78 10.34
CA ASN A 121 6.88 -10.01 10.27
C ASN A 121 7.47 -9.67 8.89
N SER A 122 6.70 -9.85 7.81
CA SER A 122 7.16 -9.58 6.45
C SER A 122 7.31 -8.08 6.15
N THR A 123 6.58 -7.19 6.83
CA THR A 123 6.71 -5.74 6.65
C THR A 123 8.05 -5.19 7.13
N LEU A 124 8.74 -5.88 8.04
CA LEU A 124 10.08 -5.50 8.51
C LEU A 124 11.16 -5.82 7.48
N ASP A 125 11.03 -6.96 6.79
CA ASP A 125 11.93 -7.35 5.71
C ASP A 125 11.77 -6.46 4.46
N LEU A 126 10.66 -5.71 4.37
CA LEU A 126 10.42 -4.77 3.27
C LEU A 126 11.22 -3.47 3.42
N THR A 127 11.52 -3.02 4.64
CA THR A 127 12.23 -1.75 4.87
C THR A 127 13.62 -1.70 4.26
N ASP A 128 14.28 -2.86 4.14
CA ASP A 128 15.61 -2.94 3.52
C ASP A 128 15.56 -3.08 1.99
N LYS A 129 14.37 -3.37 1.44
CA LYS A 129 14.14 -3.55 0.00
C LYS A 129 13.62 -2.30 -0.71
N ILE A 130 13.16 -1.31 0.06
CA ILE A 130 12.59 -0.06 -0.49
C ILE A 130 13.63 1.07 -0.44
N VAL A 131 13.55 1.99 -1.41
CA VAL A 131 14.38 3.18 -1.45
C VAL A 131 13.69 4.28 -0.68
N LEU A 132 14.32 4.75 0.40
CA LEU A 132 13.84 5.84 1.25
C LEU A 132 14.95 6.85 1.50
N HIS A 133 14.55 8.11 1.69
CA HIS A 133 15.46 9.12 2.25
C HIS A 133 15.92 8.69 3.66
N PRO A 134 17.18 8.94 4.07
CA PRO A 134 17.69 8.54 5.38
C PRO A 134 16.79 8.96 6.55
N ASP A 135 16.34 10.21 6.57
CA ASP A 135 15.46 10.72 7.64
C ASP A 135 14.12 10.00 7.66
N THR A 136 13.56 9.69 6.48
CA THR A 136 12.32 8.90 6.38
C THR A 136 12.51 7.49 6.90
N LYS A 137 13.66 6.87 6.65
CA LYS A 137 13.98 5.52 7.16
C LYS A 137 14.05 5.52 8.68
N ILE A 138 14.75 6.48 9.28
CA ILE A 138 14.84 6.64 10.74
C ILE A 138 13.44 6.81 11.35
N GLU A 139 12.63 7.69 10.76
CA GLU A 139 11.27 7.93 11.25
C GLU A 139 10.38 6.68 11.14
N LEU A 140 10.45 5.95 10.02
CA LEU A 140 9.75 4.68 9.82
C LEU A 140 10.12 3.66 10.91
N GLU A 141 11.39 3.50 11.23
CA GLU A 141 11.86 2.59 12.28
C GLU A 141 11.30 2.96 13.65
N ILE A 142 11.24 4.26 13.98
CA ILE A 142 10.65 4.76 15.23
C ILE A 142 9.16 4.43 15.28
N ILE A 143 8.41 4.72 14.21
CA ILE A 143 6.98 4.42 14.11
C ILE A 143 6.74 2.92 14.29
N MET A 144 7.47 2.08 13.58
CA MET A 144 7.31 0.63 13.64
C MET A 144 7.65 0.05 15.02
N ARG A 145 8.67 0.61 15.69
CA ARG A 145 9.03 0.21 17.06
C ARG A 145 7.94 0.55 18.08
N ASN A 146 7.38 1.77 17.99
CA ASN A 146 6.32 2.22 18.88
C ASN A 146 5.04 1.39 18.70
N LYS A 147 4.70 1.07 17.46
CA LYS A 147 3.54 0.21 17.14
C LYS A 147 3.69 -1.20 17.71
N ARG A 148 4.88 -1.79 17.62
CA ARG A 148 5.16 -3.12 18.24
C ARG A 148 4.96 -3.11 19.75
N LYS A 149 5.42 -2.04 20.42
CA LYS A 149 5.25 -1.90 21.87
C LYS A 149 3.78 -1.75 22.26
N ALA A 150 2.99 -1.01 21.47
CA ALA A 150 1.55 -0.88 21.70
C ALA A 150 0.82 -2.22 21.52
N ASP A 151 1.07 -2.92 20.40
CA ASP A 151 0.49 -4.24 20.13
C ASP A 151 0.83 -5.28 21.21
N ALA A 152 2.03 -5.22 21.80
CA ALA A 152 2.45 -6.13 22.87
C ALA A 152 1.68 -5.87 24.19
N LYS A 153 1.33 -4.61 24.46
CA LYS A 153 0.56 -4.23 25.67
C LYS A 153 -0.93 -4.60 25.58
N GLU A 154 -1.50 -4.68 24.35
CA GLU A 154 -2.89 -5.10 24.17
C GLU A 154 -3.11 -6.62 24.31
N ILE A 155 -2.04 -7.40 24.33
CA ILE A 155 -2.06 -8.88 24.42
C ILE A 155 -1.75 -9.37 25.84
N SER A 156 -1.19 -8.51 26.69
CA SER A 156 -0.89 -8.78 28.10
C SER A 156 -2.04 -8.41 29.02
#